data_9769e7af41a66cdaf3e351238a02a8f7
#
_entry.id   9769e7af41a66cdaf3e351238a02a8f7
#
_cell.length_a   1.000
_cell.length_b   1.000
_cell.length_c   1.000
_cell.angle_alpha   90.00
_cell.angle_beta   90.00
_cell.angle_gamma   90.00
#
_symmetry.space_group_name_H-M   'P 1'
#
loop_
_entity.id
_entity.type
_entity.pdbx_description
1 polymer ?
#
loop_
_entity_poly.entity_id
_entity_poly.type
_entity_poly.pdbx_seq_one_letter_code
_entity_poly.pdbx_strand_id
1 'polypeptide(L)'
;MKAMKATLMGVGVAALMLSACASGQRQDSQLTVSGLDPAKFDTTIQSKPVKLYTLKNANGMEVCITNYGGRVVSLSVPDRDNKLTDVVLGFDNIAQYADTINTPSDYGSSVGRYANRIKDGKFTLNETEYQLKKNDGPNCLHGGGNSGWMHKVYDAEQIGDSILKLTIVA
;
A
#
# COMPACT_ATOMS: atom_id res chain seq x y z
N MET A 1 36.62 51.04 -65.63
CA MET A 1 35.44 51.02 -64.76
C MET A 1 35.41 49.68 -64.04
N LYS A 2 35.61 49.70 -62.75
CA LYS A 2 35.84 48.49 -61.91
C LYS A 2 34.51 47.86 -61.50
N ALA A 3 34.35 46.56 -61.76
CA ALA A 3 33.22 45.78 -61.26
C ALA A 3 33.49 45.34 -59.81
N MET A 4 32.57 45.64 -58.97
CA MET A 4 32.56 45.27 -57.55
C MET A 4 31.89 43.87 -57.38
N LYS A 5 32.67 42.92 -56.84
CA LYS A 5 32.18 41.58 -56.48
C LYS A 5 31.52 41.65 -55.09
N ALA A 6 30.25 41.30 -55.00
CA ALA A 6 29.58 41.14 -53.73
C ALA A 6 29.81 39.69 -53.23
N THR A 7 30.38 39.56 -52.03
CA THR A 7 30.55 38.29 -51.33
C THR A 7 29.34 38.05 -50.44
N LEU A 8 28.59 36.98 -50.71
CA LEU A 8 27.48 36.52 -49.88
C LEU A 8 28.03 35.67 -48.73
N MET A 9 27.90 36.17 -47.50
CA MET A 9 28.20 35.42 -46.29
C MET A 9 26.96 34.61 -45.93
N GLY A 10 27.06 33.29 -46.04
CA GLY A 10 26.04 32.37 -45.55
C GLY A 10 26.12 32.20 -44.02
N VAL A 11 25.07 32.59 -43.33
CA VAL A 11 24.93 32.33 -41.90
C VAL A 11 24.30 30.93 -41.72
N GLY A 12 25.16 29.97 -41.30
CA GLY A 12 24.69 28.64 -40.93
C GLY A 12 24.05 28.67 -39.53
N VAL A 13 22.76 28.42 -39.47
CA VAL A 13 22.06 28.20 -38.21
C VAL A 13 22.26 26.77 -37.80
N ALA A 14 23.15 26.57 -36.82
CA ALA A 14 23.30 25.27 -36.17
C ALA A 14 22.15 25.08 -35.17
N ALA A 15 21.17 24.24 -35.51
CA ALA A 15 20.13 23.80 -34.58
C ALA A 15 20.73 22.82 -33.56
N LEU A 16 20.99 23.29 -32.35
CA LEU A 16 21.29 22.43 -31.22
C LEU A 16 20.00 21.69 -30.81
N MET A 17 19.90 20.42 -31.16
CA MET A 17 18.92 19.50 -30.59
C MET A 17 19.32 19.20 -29.13
N LEU A 18 18.74 19.92 -28.16
CA LEU A 18 18.78 19.52 -26.76
C LEU A 18 17.91 18.27 -26.61
N SER A 19 18.55 17.12 -26.63
CA SER A 19 17.94 15.87 -26.16
C SER A 19 17.76 15.99 -24.65
N ALA A 20 16.57 16.36 -24.21
CA ALA A 20 16.18 16.31 -22.81
C ALA A 20 16.02 14.82 -22.43
N CYS A 21 17.10 14.20 -21.95
CA CYS A 21 16.98 13.00 -21.15
C CYS A 21 16.16 13.36 -19.90
N ALA A 22 14.88 13.03 -19.91
CA ALA A 22 14.08 13.00 -18.69
C ALA A 22 14.69 11.89 -17.80
N SER A 23 15.72 12.24 -17.04
CA SER A 23 16.14 11.45 -15.90
C SER A 23 14.98 11.50 -14.90
N GLY A 24 14.15 10.44 -14.91
CA GLY A 24 13.18 10.21 -13.82
C GLY A 24 13.97 10.23 -12.52
N GLN A 25 13.90 11.33 -11.79
CA GLN A 25 14.38 11.38 -10.42
C GLN A 25 13.59 10.31 -9.68
N ARG A 26 14.26 9.18 -9.38
CA ARG A 26 13.81 8.31 -8.30
C ARG A 26 13.83 9.21 -7.08
N GLN A 27 12.65 9.58 -6.62
CA GLN A 27 12.50 10.17 -5.31
C GLN A 27 13.07 9.12 -4.36
N ASP A 28 14.21 9.41 -3.70
CA ASP A 28 14.74 8.58 -2.64
C ASP A 28 13.61 8.45 -1.61
N SER A 29 12.95 7.31 -1.59
CA SER A 29 11.89 7.05 -0.63
C SER A 29 12.55 6.99 0.73
N GLN A 30 12.27 7.99 1.56
CA GLN A 30 12.77 8.01 2.92
C GLN A 30 12.19 6.80 3.65
N LEU A 31 13.07 5.94 4.18
CA LEU A 31 12.66 4.77 4.95
C LEU A 31 11.85 5.20 6.19
N THR A 32 10.91 4.38 6.57
CA THR A 32 10.16 4.53 7.83
C THR A 32 11.08 4.32 9.05
N VAL A 33 10.60 4.63 10.24
CA VAL A 33 11.35 4.38 11.49
C VAL A 33 11.68 2.90 11.66
N SER A 34 10.78 2.01 11.23
CA SER A 34 11.00 0.55 11.22
C SER A 34 11.88 0.05 10.08
N GLY A 35 12.34 0.93 9.18
CA GLY A 35 13.20 0.58 8.03
C GLY A 35 12.44 0.09 6.81
N LEU A 36 11.12 0.21 6.76
CA LEU A 36 10.33 -0.13 5.59
C LEU A 36 10.54 0.89 4.47
N ASP A 37 10.62 0.41 3.25
CA ASP A 37 10.61 1.23 2.05
C ASP A 37 9.16 1.35 1.52
N PRO A 38 8.53 2.54 1.59
CA PRO A 38 7.17 2.75 1.11
C PRO A 38 6.97 2.36 -0.35
N ALA A 39 8.00 2.51 -1.20
CA ALA A 39 7.92 2.17 -2.62
C ALA A 39 7.67 0.67 -2.86
N LYS A 40 8.03 -0.21 -1.92
CA LYS A 40 7.75 -1.65 -2.00
C LYS A 40 6.29 -2.01 -1.73
N PHE A 41 5.49 -1.02 -1.36
CA PHE A 41 4.05 -1.16 -1.17
C PHE A 41 3.23 -0.49 -2.26
N ASP A 42 3.86 0.28 -3.16
CA ASP A 42 3.17 0.94 -4.26
C ASP A 42 2.89 -0.05 -5.39
N THR A 43 1.63 -0.36 -5.60
CA THR A 43 1.17 -1.27 -6.66
C THR A 43 -0.32 -1.08 -6.94
N THR A 44 -0.86 -1.91 -7.83
CA THR A 44 -2.30 -1.99 -8.10
C THR A 44 -2.79 -3.41 -7.84
N ILE A 45 -3.76 -3.57 -6.96
CA ILE A 45 -4.44 -4.84 -6.66
C ILE A 45 -5.93 -4.62 -6.81
N GLN A 46 -6.65 -5.54 -7.47
CA GLN A 46 -8.10 -5.42 -7.73
C GLN A 46 -8.47 -4.09 -8.41
N SER A 47 -7.62 -3.61 -9.33
CA SER A 47 -7.76 -2.34 -10.05
C SER A 47 -7.77 -1.10 -9.15
N LYS A 48 -7.33 -1.21 -7.91
CA LYS A 48 -7.19 -0.11 -6.95
C LYS A 48 -5.73 0.12 -6.57
N PRO A 49 -5.31 1.38 -6.35
CA PRO A 49 -3.97 1.66 -5.87
C PRO A 49 -3.79 1.17 -4.44
N VAL A 50 -2.64 0.53 -4.20
CA VAL A 50 -2.21 0.07 -2.88
C VAL A 50 -0.97 0.85 -2.49
N LYS A 51 -0.92 1.30 -1.23
CA LYS A 51 0.17 2.10 -0.68
C LYS A 51 0.44 1.75 0.79
N LEU A 52 1.59 2.21 1.27
CA LEU A 52 1.90 2.31 2.69
C LEU A 52 1.63 3.73 3.18
N TYR A 53 0.86 3.86 4.22
CA TYR A 53 0.55 5.12 4.90
C TYR A 53 1.29 5.16 6.22
N THR A 54 2.01 6.25 6.47
CA THR A 54 2.78 6.45 7.70
C THR A 54 2.11 7.52 8.55
N LEU A 55 1.75 7.17 9.77
CA LEU A 55 1.19 8.09 10.76
C LEU A 55 2.18 8.28 11.89
N LYS A 56 2.27 9.51 12.39
CA LYS A 56 3.17 9.88 13.50
C LYS A 56 2.43 10.70 14.54
N ASN A 57 2.79 10.50 15.80
CA ASN A 57 2.30 11.35 16.86
C ASN A 57 3.40 12.33 17.33
N ALA A 58 3.02 13.29 18.17
CA ALA A 58 3.95 14.29 18.70
C ALA A 58 5.09 13.70 19.55
N ASN A 59 4.93 12.47 20.03
CA ASN A 59 5.93 11.78 20.88
C ASN A 59 6.86 10.86 20.07
N GLY A 60 6.81 10.95 18.74
CA GLY A 60 7.70 10.19 17.85
C GLY A 60 7.28 8.74 17.58
N MET A 61 6.17 8.26 18.12
CA MET A 61 5.62 6.97 17.71
C MET A 61 5.22 7.02 16.24
N GLU A 62 5.49 5.92 15.51
CA GLU A 62 5.13 5.78 14.12
C GLU A 62 4.36 4.47 13.90
N VAL A 63 3.29 4.55 13.12
CA VAL A 63 2.57 3.37 12.62
C VAL A 63 2.51 3.41 11.10
N CYS A 64 2.82 2.27 10.48
CA CYS A 64 2.69 2.08 9.04
C CYS A 64 1.52 1.15 8.75
N ILE A 65 0.62 1.59 7.87
CA ILE A 65 -0.60 0.86 7.53
C ILE A 65 -0.69 0.77 6.01
N THR A 66 -0.94 -0.44 5.48
CA THR A 66 -1.31 -0.58 4.07
C THR A 66 -2.82 -0.66 3.92
N ASN A 67 -3.35 -0.05 2.86
CA ASN A 67 -4.77 -0.15 2.54
C ASN A 67 -5.17 -1.52 1.94
N TYR A 68 -4.22 -2.42 1.68
CA TYR A 68 -4.53 -3.81 1.36
C TYR A 68 -4.81 -4.60 2.64
N GLY A 69 -6.07 -4.94 2.86
CA GLY A 69 -6.54 -5.61 4.06
C GLY A 69 -6.63 -4.70 5.29
N GLY A 70 -6.39 -3.37 5.13
CA GLY A 70 -6.35 -2.43 6.25
C GLY A 70 -5.35 -2.88 7.32
N ARG A 71 -4.13 -3.27 6.90
CA ARG A 71 -3.14 -3.95 7.76
C ARG A 71 -2.22 -2.96 8.45
N VAL A 72 -2.03 -3.16 9.74
CA VAL A 72 -0.90 -2.57 10.47
C VAL A 72 0.36 -3.37 10.09
N VAL A 73 1.29 -2.70 9.41
CA VAL A 73 2.54 -3.31 8.91
C VAL A 73 3.67 -3.18 9.92
N SER A 74 3.76 -2.01 10.58
CA SER A 74 4.70 -1.76 11.66
C SER A 74 4.11 -0.81 12.68
N LEU A 75 4.59 -0.89 13.91
CA LEU A 75 4.27 0.05 14.98
C LEU A 75 5.51 0.26 15.82
N SER A 76 6.20 1.40 15.61
CA SER A 76 7.38 1.79 16.35
C SER A 76 6.98 2.56 17.60
N VAL A 77 7.25 1.98 18.76
CA VAL A 77 6.97 2.55 20.07
C VAL A 77 8.27 2.74 20.87
N PRO A 78 8.38 3.76 21.75
CA PRO A 78 9.53 3.90 22.59
C PRO A 78 9.52 2.82 23.69
N ASP A 79 10.67 2.20 23.89
CA ASP A 79 10.92 1.33 25.04
C ASP A 79 11.25 2.18 26.30
N ARG A 80 11.61 1.50 27.40
CA ARG A 80 11.98 2.17 28.67
C ARG A 80 13.19 3.10 28.55
N ASP A 81 14.04 2.89 27.52
CA ASP A 81 15.24 3.67 27.24
C ASP A 81 14.98 4.73 26.15
N ASN A 82 13.70 4.96 25.78
CA ASN A 82 13.24 5.83 24.69
C ASN A 82 13.73 5.42 23.30
N LYS A 83 14.18 4.19 23.13
CA LYS A 83 14.52 3.65 21.83
C LYS A 83 13.27 3.17 21.12
N LEU A 84 13.02 3.67 19.90
CA LEU A 84 11.91 3.19 19.09
C LEU A 84 12.15 1.76 18.63
N THR A 85 11.18 0.90 18.89
CA THR A 85 11.21 -0.52 18.54
C THR A 85 9.90 -0.89 17.89
N ASP A 86 9.97 -1.59 16.74
CA ASP A 86 8.78 -2.15 16.08
C ASP A 86 8.28 -3.35 16.87
N VAL A 87 7.00 -3.34 17.21
CA VAL A 87 6.34 -4.39 18.00
C VAL A 87 5.33 -5.20 17.19
N VAL A 88 5.29 -5.05 15.88
CA VAL A 88 4.38 -5.75 14.98
C VAL A 88 5.13 -6.78 14.13
N LEU A 89 4.60 -7.99 14.05
CA LEU A 89 5.06 -8.98 13.08
C LEU A 89 4.46 -8.67 11.71
N GLY A 90 5.30 -8.65 10.68
CA GLY A 90 4.87 -8.31 9.33
C GLY A 90 5.91 -8.66 8.27
N PHE A 91 5.66 -8.20 7.05
CA PHE A 91 6.53 -8.36 5.89
C PHE A 91 6.98 -6.99 5.38
N ASP A 92 8.10 -6.97 4.65
CA ASP A 92 8.75 -5.74 4.18
C ASP A 92 8.21 -5.22 2.85
N ASN A 93 7.25 -5.91 2.25
CA ASN A 93 6.68 -5.53 0.95
C ASN A 93 5.27 -6.09 0.73
N ILE A 94 4.55 -5.45 -0.17
CA ILE A 94 3.16 -5.81 -0.47
C ILE A 94 3.02 -7.17 -1.17
N ALA A 95 4.02 -7.60 -1.94
CA ALA A 95 3.96 -8.87 -2.66
C ALA A 95 3.85 -10.06 -1.70
N GLN A 96 4.53 -10.01 -0.55
CA GLN A 96 4.42 -11.03 0.48
C GLN A 96 3.04 -11.06 1.15
N TYR A 97 2.42 -9.90 1.39
CA TYR A 97 1.05 -9.84 1.93
C TYR A 97 -0.01 -10.33 0.94
N ALA A 98 0.22 -10.13 -0.37
CA ALA A 98 -0.69 -10.53 -1.42
C ALA A 98 -0.55 -12.00 -1.82
N ASP A 99 0.57 -12.64 -1.49
CA ASP A 99 0.83 -14.06 -1.77
C ASP A 99 0.15 -14.93 -0.70
N THR A 100 -1.09 -15.31 -0.98
CA THR A 100 -1.88 -16.16 -0.08
C THR A 100 -1.51 -17.64 -0.13
N ILE A 101 -0.54 -18.02 -0.97
CA ILE A 101 -0.11 -19.42 -1.16
C ILE A 101 1.20 -19.68 -0.45
N ASN A 102 2.25 -18.89 -0.72
CA ASN A 102 3.59 -19.11 -0.19
C ASN A 102 3.83 -18.38 1.14
N THR A 103 3.15 -17.25 1.35
CA THR A 103 3.23 -16.48 2.60
C THR A 103 1.83 -16.21 3.19
N PRO A 104 0.99 -17.24 3.42
CA PRO A 104 -0.34 -17.05 3.97
C PRO A 104 -0.24 -16.39 5.36
N SER A 105 -0.85 -15.21 5.52
CA SER A 105 -0.75 -14.46 6.76
C SER A 105 -1.94 -13.53 6.94
N ASP A 106 -2.42 -13.48 8.19
CA ASP A 106 -3.42 -12.51 8.65
C ASP A 106 -2.79 -11.37 9.46
N TYR A 107 -1.44 -11.26 9.46
CA TYR A 107 -0.70 -10.27 10.23
C TYR A 107 -1.26 -8.86 10.03
N GLY A 108 -1.60 -8.21 11.14
CA GLY A 108 -2.08 -6.84 11.20
C GLY A 108 -3.39 -6.54 10.50
N SER A 109 -4.06 -7.54 9.88
CA SER A 109 -5.20 -7.32 8.99
C SER A 109 -6.50 -6.97 9.72
N SER A 110 -7.38 -6.27 9.00
CA SER A 110 -8.78 -6.11 9.38
C SER A 110 -9.55 -7.39 9.10
N VAL A 111 -10.01 -8.06 10.17
CA VAL A 111 -10.74 -9.33 10.07
C VAL A 111 -12.24 -9.06 10.02
N GLY A 112 -12.92 -9.55 8.99
CA GLY A 112 -14.35 -9.32 8.81
C GLY A 112 -14.94 -9.97 7.54
N ARG A 113 -16.32 -9.83 7.37
CA ARG A 113 -17.25 -9.15 8.32
C ARG A 113 -17.23 -9.76 9.72
N TYR A 114 -17.35 -11.10 9.82
CA TYR A 114 -17.37 -11.84 11.06
C TYR A 114 -16.01 -12.47 11.31
N ALA A 115 -15.41 -12.16 12.45
CA ALA A 115 -14.14 -12.74 12.86
C ALA A 115 -14.33 -14.17 13.38
N ASN A 116 -13.27 -14.99 13.29
CA ASN A 116 -13.30 -16.37 13.70
C ASN A 116 -14.30 -17.21 12.87
N ARG A 117 -14.87 -18.27 13.44
CA ARG A 117 -15.61 -19.30 12.69
C ARG A 117 -17.11 -19.15 12.79
N ILE A 118 -17.76 -19.30 11.64
CA ILE A 118 -19.20 -19.59 11.57
C ILE A 118 -19.32 -21.07 11.22
N LYS A 119 -19.93 -21.83 12.12
CA LYS A 119 -20.14 -23.28 11.98
C LYS A 119 -20.93 -23.58 10.69
N ASP A 120 -20.45 -24.57 9.94
CA ASP A 120 -21.03 -25.00 8.66
C ASP A 120 -21.16 -23.87 7.61
N GLY A 121 -20.56 -22.70 7.87
CA GLY A 121 -20.69 -21.51 7.03
C GLY A 121 -22.13 -21.00 6.95
N LYS A 122 -22.98 -21.28 7.94
CA LYS A 122 -24.40 -20.92 7.91
C LYS A 122 -24.83 -20.10 9.12
N PHE A 123 -25.74 -19.17 8.87
CA PHE A 123 -26.46 -18.45 9.93
C PHE A 123 -27.83 -18.04 9.42
N THR A 124 -28.75 -17.76 10.35
CA THR A 124 -30.08 -17.26 10.04
C THR A 124 -30.22 -15.84 10.57
N LEU A 125 -30.72 -14.94 9.73
CA LEU A 125 -31.05 -13.57 10.11
C LEU A 125 -32.40 -13.20 9.52
N ASN A 126 -33.31 -12.70 10.36
CA ASN A 126 -34.67 -12.36 9.97
C ASN A 126 -35.36 -13.51 9.18
N GLU A 127 -35.34 -14.72 9.75
CA GLU A 127 -35.91 -15.95 9.18
C GLU A 127 -35.30 -16.40 7.84
N THR A 128 -34.29 -15.69 7.32
CA THR A 128 -33.56 -16.04 6.09
C THR A 128 -32.26 -16.74 6.45
N GLU A 129 -32.06 -17.95 5.88
CA GLU A 129 -30.79 -18.67 5.99
C GLU A 129 -29.78 -18.10 4.97
N TYR A 130 -28.56 -17.83 5.45
CA TYR A 130 -27.44 -17.40 4.64
C TYR A 130 -26.34 -18.48 4.63
N GLN A 131 -25.88 -18.83 3.43
CA GLN A 131 -24.75 -19.73 3.24
C GLN A 131 -23.52 -18.92 2.85
N LEU A 132 -22.48 -18.99 3.66
CA LEU A 132 -21.19 -18.38 3.42
C LEU A 132 -20.21 -19.36 2.77
N LYS A 133 -19.17 -18.80 2.15
CA LYS A 133 -18.07 -19.61 1.61
C LYS A 133 -17.32 -20.32 2.74
N LYS A 134 -17.15 -21.62 2.60
CA LYS A 134 -16.34 -22.45 3.49
C LYS A 134 -14.88 -22.37 3.07
N ASN A 135 -13.98 -22.06 3.98
CA ASN A 135 -12.54 -21.92 3.77
C ASN A 135 -11.68 -22.54 4.88
N ASP A 136 -12.33 -23.16 5.86
CA ASP A 136 -11.70 -23.83 6.98
C ASP A 136 -12.50 -25.11 7.30
N GLY A 137 -12.25 -26.17 6.52
CA GLY A 137 -13.06 -27.39 6.57
C GLY A 137 -14.54 -27.07 6.32
N PRO A 138 -15.43 -27.47 7.27
CA PRO A 138 -16.86 -27.18 7.11
C PRO A 138 -17.23 -25.73 7.41
N ASN A 139 -16.32 -24.93 7.98
CA ASN A 139 -16.61 -23.62 8.52
C ASN A 139 -16.27 -22.47 7.57
N CYS A 140 -16.91 -21.32 7.81
CA CYS A 140 -16.45 -20.04 7.29
C CYS A 140 -15.54 -19.41 8.34
N LEU A 141 -14.28 -19.13 8.00
CA LEU A 141 -13.31 -18.48 8.85
C LEU A 141 -12.99 -17.09 8.32
N HIS A 142 -13.04 -16.08 9.19
CA HIS A 142 -12.61 -14.71 8.91
C HIS A 142 -13.22 -14.08 7.65
N GLY A 143 -14.50 -14.36 7.39
CA GLY A 143 -15.21 -13.81 6.23
C GLY A 143 -15.11 -14.63 4.95
N GLY A 144 -14.52 -15.83 4.97
CA GLY A 144 -14.58 -16.78 3.85
C GLY A 144 -13.48 -16.63 2.79
N GLY A 145 -12.22 -16.57 3.19
CA GLY A 145 -11.08 -16.51 2.28
C GLY A 145 -11.07 -15.19 1.49
N ASN A 146 -11.01 -15.24 0.15
CA ASN A 146 -10.94 -14.05 -0.71
C ASN A 146 -12.14 -13.09 -0.57
N SER A 147 -13.23 -13.49 0.06
CA SER A 147 -14.33 -12.59 0.44
C SER A 147 -14.09 -11.85 1.74
N GLY A 148 -13.16 -12.31 2.58
CA GLY A 148 -12.76 -11.65 3.81
C GLY A 148 -12.14 -10.28 3.60
N TRP A 149 -12.31 -9.39 4.56
CA TRP A 149 -11.83 -8.02 4.50
C TRP A 149 -10.32 -7.91 4.40
N MET A 150 -9.59 -8.87 4.94
CA MET A 150 -8.13 -8.95 4.89
C MET A 150 -7.55 -9.06 3.46
N HIS A 151 -8.39 -9.42 2.48
CA HIS A 151 -7.99 -9.55 1.06
C HIS A 151 -8.59 -8.45 0.17
N LYS A 152 -9.13 -7.39 0.76
CA LYS A 152 -9.72 -6.26 0.02
C LYS A 152 -8.79 -5.05 0.03
N VAL A 153 -8.84 -4.27 -1.05
CA VAL A 153 -8.22 -2.95 -1.09
C VAL A 153 -9.22 -1.92 -0.63
N TYR A 154 -8.89 -1.20 0.43
CA TYR A 154 -9.71 -0.12 0.99
C TYR A 154 -9.42 1.18 0.25
N ASP A 155 -10.43 2.02 0.12
CA ASP A 155 -10.24 3.43 -0.20
C ASP A 155 -9.67 4.11 1.04
N ALA A 156 -8.58 4.85 0.87
CA ALA A 156 -7.82 5.42 1.98
C ALA A 156 -7.71 6.93 1.87
N GLU A 157 -7.96 7.60 2.97
CA GLU A 157 -7.84 9.06 3.12
C GLU A 157 -7.01 9.36 4.37
N GLN A 158 -5.81 9.90 4.17
CA GLN A 158 -4.96 10.36 5.28
C GLN A 158 -5.29 11.81 5.60
N ILE A 159 -5.59 12.10 6.86
CA ILE A 159 -5.96 13.41 7.37
C ILE A 159 -4.89 13.85 8.37
N GLY A 160 -4.01 14.77 7.92
CA GLY A 160 -2.84 15.17 8.70
C GLY A 160 -1.88 14.01 8.97
N ASP A 161 -1.17 14.09 10.08
CA ASP A 161 -0.09 13.15 10.39
C ASP A 161 -0.52 11.95 11.23
N SER A 162 -1.75 11.94 11.77
CA SER A 162 -2.16 10.98 12.80
C SER A 162 -3.49 10.27 12.55
N ILE A 163 -4.16 10.56 11.42
CA ILE A 163 -5.45 9.94 11.10
C ILE A 163 -5.39 9.31 9.71
N LEU A 164 -5.78 8.06 9.63
CA LEU A 164 -6.05 7.35 8.37
C LEU A 164 -7.47 6.79 8.40
N LYS A 165 -8.29 7.25 7.47
CA LYS A 165 -9.63 6.71 7.25
C LYS A 165 -9.58 5.66 6.15
N LEU A 166 -10.01 4.45 6.46
CA LEU A 166 -10.13 3.34 5.52
C LEU A 166 -11.60 3.01 5.31
N THR A 167 -12.04 2.99 4.05
CA THR A 167 -13.42 2.70 3.67
C THR A 167 -13.47 1.49 2.74
N ILE A 168 -14.39 0.58 3.00
CA ILE A 168 -14.66 -0.58 2.16
C ILE A 168 -16.17 -0.67 1.91
N VAL A 169 -16.54 -0.95 0.67
CA VAL A 169 -17.88 -1.36 0.29
C VAL A 169 -17.85 -2.87 0.12
N ALA A 170 -18.67 -3.57 0.91
CA ALA A 170 -18.68 -5.02 0.97
C ALA A 170 -20.11 -5.56 0.91
#